data_bbcad6417800d60b377b2b6c3ba32684
#
_entry.id   bbcad6417800d60b377b2b6c3ba32684
#
_cell.length_a   1.000
_cell.length_b   1.000
_cell.length_c   1.000
_cell.angle_alpha   90.00
_cell.angle_beta   90.00
_cell.angle_gamma   90.00
#
_symmetry.space_group_name_H-M   'P 1'
#
loop_
_entity.id
_entity.type
_entity.pdbx_description
1 polymer ?
#
loop_
_entity_poly.entity_id
_entity_poly.type
_entity_poly.pdbx_seq_one_letter_code
_entity_poly.pdbx_strand_id
1 'polypeptide(L)'
;MKHIKIVFYYFIIFNFILFKFSFSNNFNVRENTQRKNISKKTKKIVSNEDIFNLYLELNLEDKINYTTFYSAIKGFNKIKKKNDNIITIIDFSKPSLEKRGYIIDLKSKKIVYSTYVMHGKNSGDNITNNFSNVLNSYKSSPGFYITENTYFGQFGYSLVLNGLEKGINDMAKDRKIIMHGSKYATPIKGAPMLSKSLGCPAVPLELAKPIIDEIKNGTVFYIHTNLQEYTSKSKLI
;
A
#
# COMPACT_ATOMS: atom_id res chain seq x y z
N MET A 1 -1.58 21.41 74.92
CA MET A 1 -1.36 20.19 74.13
C MET A 1 -2.30 20.03 72.91
N LYS A 2 -3.54 20.53 72.92
CA LYS A 2 -4.48 20.39 71.77
C LYS A 2 -4.09 21.22 70.55
N HIS A 3 -3.56 22.44 70.74
CA HIS A 3 -3.20 23.34 69.58
C HIS A 3 -1.96 22.87 68.77
N ILE A 4 -1.00 22.21 69.42
CA ILE A 4 0.22 21.71 68.75
C ILE A 4 -0.12 20.56 67.76
N LYS A 5 -1.08 19.69 68.13
CA LYS A 5 -1.55 18.59 67.28
C LYS A 5 -2.27 19.09 66.01
N ILE A 6 -3.02 20.20 66.11
CA ILE A 6 -3.75 20.77 64.96
C ILE A 6 -2.77 21.40 63.96
N VAL A 7 -1.76 22.14 64.42
CA VAL A 7 -0.75 22.76 63.54
C VAL A 7 0.06 21.70 62.82
N PHE A 8 0.40 20.57 63.47
CA PHE A 8 1.14 19.47 62.87
C PHE A 8 0.31 18.74 61.81
N TYR A 9 -1.00 18.62 62.01
CA TYR A 9 -1.91 18.00 61.05
C TYR A 9 -2.06 18.83 59.76
N TYR A 10 -2.18 20.16 59.86
CA TYR A 10 -2.22 21.05 58.70
C TYR A 10 -0.89 21.10 57.94
N PHE A 11 0.25 20.98 58.62
CA PHE A 11 1.56 20.94 57.99
C PHE A 11 1.76 19.66 57.16
N ILE A 12 1.27 18.53 57.64
CA ILE A 12 1.31 17.25 56.92
C ILE A 12 0.39 17.30 55.70
N ILE A 13 -0.82 17.83 55.81
CA ILE A 13 -1.77 17.95 54.69
C ILE A 13 -1.21 18.90 53.62
N PHE A 14 -0.62 20.03 54.04
CA PHE A 14 -0.03 21.02 53.11
C PHE A 14 1.14 20.41 52.30
N ASN A 15 2.02 19.64 52.93
CA ASN A 15 3.11 18.94 52.26
C ASN A 15 2.61 17.85 51.32
N PHE A 16 1.52 17.16 51.69
CA PHE A 16 0.90 16.14 50.82
C PHE A 16 0.25 16.74 49.56
N ILE A 17 -0.34 17.94 49.68
CA ILE A 17 -0.91 18.69 48.56
C ILE A 17 0.21 19.19 47.62
N LEU A 18 1.31 19.74 48.16
CA LEU A 18 2.48 20.17 47.38
C LEU A 18 3.15 19.00 46.66
N PHE A 19 3.25 17.84 47.33
CA PHE A 19 3.83 16.64 46.71
C PHE A 19 2.95 16.09 45.56
N LYS A 20 1.61 16.09 45.74
CA LYS A 20 0.69 15.73 44.65
C LYS A 20 0.75 16.71 43.49
N PHE A 21 0.90 18.01 43.73
CA PHE A 21 1.00 19.04 42.70
C PHE A 21 2.31 18.93 41.93
N SER A 22 3.44 18.67 42.59
CA SER A 22 4.75 18.43 41.95
C SER A 22 4.74 17.13 41.15
N PHE A 23 4.12 16.07 41.61
CA PHE A 23 4.03 14.78 40.92
C PHE A 23 3.14 14.87 39.70
N SER A 24 2.00 15.59 39.78
CA SER A 24 1.08 15.81 38.66
C SER A 24 1.71 16.65 37.56
N ASN A 25 2.45 17.71 37.93
CA ASN A 25 3.12 18.56 36.95
C ASN A 25 4.27 17.82 36.24
N ASN A 26 5.04 17.00 36.94
CA ASN A 26 6.09 16.19 36.34
C ASN A 26 5.56 15.06 35.42
N PHE A 27 4.38 14.51 35.77
CA PHE A 27 3.74 13.50 34.94
C PHE A 27 3.19 14.11 33.65
N ASN A 28 2.52 15.24 33.70
CA ASN A 28 1.98 15.96 32.57
C ASN A 28 3.08 16.53 31.64
N VAL A 29 4.22 16.96 32.18
CA VAL A 29 5.37 17.42 31.37
C VAL A 29 6.02 16.25 30.64
N ARG A 30 6.17 15.07 31.27
CA ARG A 30 6.70 13.86 30.62
C ARG A 30 5.75 13.31 29.55
N GLU A 31 4.46 13.28 29.81
CA GLU A 31 3.45 12.82 28.84
C GLU A 31 3.36 13.77 27.62
N ASN A 32 3.40 15.08 27.82
CA ASN A 32 3.43 16.06 26.73
C ASN A 32 4.75 16.04 25.93
N THR A 33 5.87 15.73 26.56
CA THR A 33 7.16 15.60 25.88
C THR A 33 7.20 14.29 25.06
N GLN A 34 6.62 13.21 25.57
CA GLN A 34 6.47 11.98 24.81
C GLN A 34 5.44 12.13 23.66
N ARG A 35 4.30 12.79 23.88
CA ARG A 35 3.33 13.07 22.81
C ARG A 35 3.87 14.00 21.72
N LYS A 36 4.71 14.99 22.05
CA LYS A 36 5.40 15.84 21.05
C LYS A 36 6.45 15.07 20.23
N ASN A 37 7.08 14.04 20.79
CA ASN A 37 8.05 13.21 20.08
C ASN A 37 7.42 12.10 19.24
N ILE A 38 6.16 11.73 19.50
CA ILE A 38 5.41 10.72 18.71
C ILE A 38 4.83 11.32 17.41
N SER A 39 4.78 12.65 17.26
CA SER A 39 4.16 13.31 16.12
C SER A 39 5.11 13.55 14.92
N LYS A 40 6.35 13.03 14.91
CA LYS A 40 7.26 13.22 13.77
C LYS A 40 8.13 11.99 13.50
N LYS A 41 7.83 11.33 12.46
CA LYS A 41 8.51 10.39 11.56
C LYS A 41 7.72 9.10 11.45
N THR A 42 7.01 8.94 10.35
CA THR A 42 6.79 7.60 9.79
C THR A 42 8.16 6.93 9.77
N LYS A 43 8.37 5.95 10.66
CA LYS A 43 9.64 5.22 10.76
C LYS A 43 9.85 4.57 9.39
N LYS A 44 10.88 5.00 8.68
CA LYS A 44 11.24 4.39 7.39
C LYS A 44 11.41 2.91 7.63
N ILE A 45 10.69 2.05 6.92
CA ILE A 45 10.80 0.58 7.02
C ILE A 45 12.13 0.22 6.36
N VAL A 46 13.22 0.13 7.13
CA VAL A 46 14.58 0.13 6.59
C VAL A 46 15.24 -1.25 6.65
N SER A 47 14.89 -2.08 7.63
CA SER A 47 15.50 -3.41 7.79
C SER A 47 14.61 -4.52 7.24
N ASN A 48 15.21 -5.67 6.94
CA ASN A 48 14.49 -6.87 6.55
C ASN A 48 13.54 -7.35 7.67
N GLU A 49 13.97 -7.17 8.92
CA GLU A 49 13.16 -7.48 10.10
C GLU A 49 11.93 -6.56 10.22
N ASP A 50 12.09 -5.25 9.97
CA ASP A 50 10.95 -4.32 9.95
C ASP A 50 9.92 -4.72 8.87
N ILE A 51 10.38 -5.19 7.69
CA ILE A 51 9.50 -5.65 6.61
C ILE A 51 8.76 -6.93 7.02
N PHE A 52 9.46 -7.87 7.64
CA PHE A 52 8.86 -9.13 8.10
C PHE A 52 7.82 -8.89 9.21
N ASN A 53 8.16 -8.05 10.19
CA ASN A 53 7.22 -7.69 11.25
C ASN A 53 5.97 -6.99 10.70
N LEU A 54 6.13 -6.08 9.72
CA LEU A 54 5.00 -5.43 9.05
C LEU A 54 4.13 -6.44 8.29
N TYR A 55 4.75 -7.44 7.65
CA TYR A 55 4.04 -8.51 6.95
C TYR A 55 3.13 -9.31 7.89
N LEU A 56 3.64 -9.66 9.08
CA LEU A 56 2.87 -10.35 10.12
C LEU A 56 1.75 -9.45 10.71
N GLU A 57 2.07 -8.19 11.03
CA GLU A 57 1.08 -7.23 11.55
C GLU A 57 -0.09 -6.98 10.59
N LEU A 58 0.16 -7.08 9.29
CA LEU A 58 -0.86 -6.95 8.24
C LEU A 58 -1.66 -8.24 8.01
N ASN A 59 -1.29 -9.36 8.66
CA ASN A 59 -1.88 -10.70 8.45
C ASN A 59 -1.94 -11.05 6.95
N LEU A 60 -0.75 -11.05 6.29
CA LEU A 60 -0.63 -11.26 4.84
C LEU A 60 -0.37 -12.70 4.44
N GLU A 61 -0.13 -13.63 5.37
CA GLU A 61 0.35 -14.98 5.13
C GLU A 61 -0.52 -15.76 4.13
N ASP A 62 -1.83 -15.62 4.23
CA ASP A 62 -2.79 -16.27 3.33
C ASP A 62 -3.17 -15.41 2.11
N LYS A 63 -2.58 -14.22 1.95
CA LYS A 63 -2.98 -13.23 0.94
C LYS A 63 -1.88 -12.93 -0.07
N ILE A 64 -0.72 -12.57 0.40
CA ILE A 64 0.43 -12.15 -0.42
C ILE A 64 1.64 -12.96 0.02
N ASN A 65 2.36 -13.57 -0.92
CA ASN A 65 3.62 -14.24 -0.60
C ASN A 65 4.64 -13.23 -0.02
N TYR A 66 5.39 -13.65 1.00
CA TYR A 66 6.37 -12.78 1.65
C TYR A 66 7.39 -12.18 0.66
N THR A 67 7.86 -12.95 -0.32
CA THR A 67 8.80 -12.45 -1.34
C THR A 67 8.20 -11.35 -2.21
N THR A 68 6.91 -11.45 -2.56
CA THR A 68 6.15 -10.41 -3.27
C THR A 68 6.07 -9.14 -2.43
N PHE A 69 5.67 -9.26 -1.16
CA PHE A 69 5.57 -8.14 -0.24
C PHE A 69 6.94 -7.49 0.03
N TYR A 70 7.97 -8.31 0.27
CA TYR A 70 9.34 -7.84 0.48
C TYR A 70 9.83 -7.00 -0.71
N SER A 71 9.67 -7.50 -1.94
CA SER A 71 10.01 -6.77 -3.16
C SER A 71 9.26 -5.46 -3.28
N ALA A 72 7.94 -5.47 -2.98
CA ALA A 72 7.09 -4.29 -3.02
C ALA A 72 7.59 -3.20 -2.04
N ILE A 73 7.91 -3.55 -0.80
CA ILE A 73 8.38 -2.60 0.22
C ILE A 73 9.81 -2.12 -0.08
N LYS A 74 10.68 -2.99 -0.61
CA LYS A 74 12.03 -2.55 -1.04
C LYS A 74 11.95 -1.45 -2.12
N GLY A 75 11.15 -1.67 -3.16
CA GLY A 75 10.96 -0.66 -4.20
C GLY A 75 10.26 0.58 -3.68
N PHE A 76 9.23 0.42 -2.85
CA PHE A 76 8.53 1.53 -2.19
C PHE A 76 9.50 2.46 -1.44
N ASN A 77 10.48 1.91 -0.75
CA ASN A 77 11.48 2.70 0.00
C ASN A 77 12.46 3.46 -0.90
N LYS A 78 12.73 2.98 -2.11
CA LYS A 78 13.63 3.61 -3.08
C LYS A 78 12.97 4.73 -3.89
N ILE A 79 11.64 4.72 -4.03
CA ILE A 79 10.89 5.62 -4.91
C ILE A 79 10.52 6.92 -4.17
N LYS A 80 10.77 8.07 -4.82
CA LYS A 80 10.22 9.36 -4.37
C LYS A 80 8.74 9.44 -4.74
N LYS A 81 7.89 9.71 -3.76
CA LYS A 81 6.43 9.74 -3.88
C LYS A 81 5.82 10.91 -3.11
N LYS A 82 4.66 11.39 -3.54
CA LYS A 82 3.91 12.44 -2.85
C LYS A 82 3.14 11.90 -1.64
N ASN A 83 2.58 10.69 -1.79
CA ASN A 83 1.90 9.98 -0.71
C ASN A 83 2.73 8.73 -0.37
N ASP A 84 3.25 8.66 0.84
CA ASP A 84 4.09 7.57 1.35
C ASP A 84 3.38 6.67 2.37
N ASN A 85 2.06 6.78 2.48
CA ASN A 85 1.27 5.91 3.35
C ASN A 85 0.66 4.73 2.60
N ILE A 86 0.37 4.89 1.30
CA ILE A 86 -0.37 3.90 0.51
C ILE A 86 0.55 3.20 -0.50
N ILE A 87 0.46 1.88 -0.55
CA ILE A 87 1.00 1.06 -1.63
C ILE A 87 -0.09 0.18 -2.23
N THR A 88 -0.11 0.10 -3.56
CA THR A 88 -0.89 -0.90 -4.29
C THR A 88 0.02 -2.04 -4.74
N ILE A 89 -0.37 -3.28 -4.49
CA ILE A 89 0.33 -4.49 -4.94
C ILE A 89 -0.63 -5.30 -5.79
N ILE A 90 -0.27 -5.54 -7.05
CA ILE A 90 -0.95 -6.48 -7.94
C ILE A 90 -0.04 -7.70 -8.10
N ASP A 91 -0.51 -8.85 -7.67
CA ASP A 91 0.26 -10.10 -7.73
C ASP A 91 -0.17 -10.96 -8.92
N PHE A 92 0.45 -10.74 -10.05
CA PHE A 92 0.17 -11.50 -11.28
C PHE A 92 0.80 -12.90 -11.31
N SER A 93 1.50 -13.32 -10.25
CA SER A 93 1.89 -14.71 -10.07
C SER A 93 0.71 -15.59 -9.61
N LYS A 94 -0.37 -14.96 -9.11
CA LYS A 94 -1.59 -15.66 -8.69
C LYS A 94 -2.58 -15.84 -9.84
N PRO A 95 -3.42 -16.88 -9.78
CA PRO A 95 -4.53 -17.09 -10.72
C PRO A 95 -5.47 -15.87 -10.80
N SER A 96 -6.05 -15.64 -11.98
CA SER A 96 -6.95 -14.50 -12.18
C SER A 96 -8.25 -14.60 -11.37
N LEU A 97 -8.69 -15.80 -11.04
CA LEU A 97 -9.88 -16.07 -10.22
C LEU A 97 -9.64 -15.89 -8.72
N GLU A 98 -8.42 -15.55 -8.31
CA GLU A 98 -8.11 -15.19 -6.94
C GLU A 98 -8.04 -13.66 -6.77
N LYS A 99 -8.32 -13.18 -5.55
CA LYS A 99 -8.01 -11.80 -5.21
C LYS A 99 -6.49 -11.64 -5.23
N ARG A 100 -6.02 -10.77 -6.12
CA ARG A 100 -4.60 -10.53 -6.38
C ARG A 100 -4.22 -9.06 -6.49
N GLY A 101 -5.15 -8.17 -6.17
CA GLY A 101 -4.92 -6.74 -6.01
C GLY A 101 -5.16 -6.34 -4.55
N TYR A 102 -4.19 -5.65 -3.95
CA TYR A 102 -4.20 -5.23 -2.56
C TYR A 102 -3.81 -3.77 -2.45
N ILE A 103 -4.64 -2.98 -1.80
CA ILE A 103 -4.34 -1.59 -1.43
C ILE A 103 -4.07 -1.58 0.07
N ILE A 104 -2.87 -1.17 0.46
CA ILE A 104 -2.38 -1.26 1.84
C ILE A 104 -2.04 0.14 2.33
N ASP A 105 -2.65 0.55 3.43
CA ASP A 105 -2.23 1.72 4.22
C ASP A 105 -1.15 1.28 5.21
N LEU A 106 0.08 1.69 4.92
CA LEU A 106 1.26 1.38 5.73
C LEU A 106 1.28 2.15 7.06
N LYS A 107 0.61 3.30 7.13
CA LYS A 107 0.53 4.11 8.35
C LYS A 107 -0.42 3.50 9.36
N SER A 108 -1.61 3.14 8.93
CA SER A 108 -2.61 2.47 9.79
C SER A 108 -2.41 0.96 9.88
N LYS A 109 -1.46 0.40 9.07
CA LYS A 109 -1.15 -1.03 8.98
C LYS A 109 -2.39 -1.86 8.67
N LYS A 110 -3.10 -1.50 7.59
CA LYS A 110 -4.35 -2.16 7.18
C LYS A 110 -4.38 -2.42 5.69
N ILE A 111 -4.96 -3.55 5.29
CA ILE A 111 -5.42 -3.76 3.92
C ILE A 111 -6.73 -2.99 3.77
N VAL A 112 -6.72 -1.92 2.96
CA VAL A 112 -7.90 -1.10 2.69
C VAL A 112 -8.82 -1.80 1.68
N TYR A 113 -8.22 -2.40 0.64
CA TYR A 113 -8.95 -3.19 -0.37
C TYR A 113 -8.19 -4.45 -0.72
N SER A 114 -8.96 -5.53 -0.97
CA SER A 114 -8.49 -6.79 -1.57
C SER A 114 -9.45 -7.17 -2.69
N THR A 115 -8.96 -7.26 -3.94
CA THR A 115 -9.81 -7.33 -5.12
C THR A 115 -9.25 -8.24 -6.21
N TYR A 116 -10.11 -8.62 -7.15
CA TYR A 116 -9.73 -9.23 -8.42
C TYR A 116 -9.11 -8.19 -9.34
N VAL A 117 -8.23 -8.63 -10.25
CA VAL A 117 -7.59 -7.76 -11.23
C VAL A 117 -7.46 -8.48 -12.57
N MET A 118 -7.99 -7.89 -13.65
CA MET A 118 -7.78 -8.38 -15.01
C MET A 118 -6.37 -8.04 -15.49
N HIS A 119 -5.82 -8.88 -16.35
CA HIS A 119 -4.57 -8.65 -17.08
C HIS A 119 -4.80 -8.57 -18.60
N GLY A 120 -3.76 -8.20 -19.35
CA GLY A 120 -3.80 -8.04 -20.80
C GLY A 120 -4.07 -9.36 -21.53
N LYS A 121 -4.87 -9.29 -22.63
CA LYS A 121 -5.33 -10.48 -23.37
C LYS A 121 -4.21 -11.38 -23.90
N ASN A 122 -3.03 -10.81 -24.15
CA ASN A 122 -1.87 -11.55 -24.63
C ASN A 122 -0.88 -11.88 -23.49
N SER A 123 -1.26 -11.67 -22.23
CA SER A 123 -0.41 -11.93 -21.05
C SER A 123 -0.53 -13.33 -20.49
N GLY A 124 -1.35 -14.20 -21.05
CA GLY A 124 -1.63 -15.56 -20.58
C GLY A 124 -3.11 -15.78 -20.35
N ASP A 125 -3.47 -16.92 -19.79
CA ASP A 125 -4.84 -17.31 -19.51
C ASP A 125 -5.20 -17.05 -18.04
N ASN A 126 -5.38 -18.09 -17.24
CA ASN A 126 -5.66 -17.92 -15.81
C ASN A 126 -4.42 -17.37 -15.07
N ILE A 127 -3.22 -17.75 -15.50
CA ILE A 127 -1.93 -17.27 -14.99
C ILE A 127 -1.33 -16.26 -15.95
N THR A 128 -0.80 -15.17 -15.39
CA THR A 128 -0.12 -14.14 -16.19
C THR A 128 1.36 -14.50 -16.32
N ASN A 129 1.77 -14.93 -17.51
CA ASN A 129 3.12 -15.43 -17.77
C ASN A 129 3.84 -14.71 -18.93
N ASN A 130 3.20 -13.73 -19.58
CA ASN A 130 3.75 -12.94 -20.66
C ASN A 130 3.57 -11.45 -20.39
N PHE A 131 4.66 -10.69 -20.49
CA PHE A 131 4.66 -9.25 -20.28
C PHE A 131 5.34 -8.53 -21.43
N SER A 132 5.07 -7.23 -21.58
CA SER A 132 5.72 -6.45 -22.64
C SER A 132 5.66 -4.95 -22.35
N ASN A 133 6.68 -4.23 -22.76
CA ASN A 133 6.72 -2.78 -22.79
C ASN A 133 6.44 -2.20 -24.19
N VAL A 134 6.17 -3.07 -25.18
CA VAL A 134 5.98 -2.70 -26.58
C VAL A 134 4.56 -2.20 -26.83
N LEU A 135 4.44 -1.13 -27.62
CA LEU A 135 3.16 -0.56 -28.06
C LEU A 135 2.32 -1.63 -28.79
N ASN A 136 1.02 -1.61 -28.58
CA ASN A 136 0.05 -2.53 -29.18
C ASN A 136 0.29 -4.02 -28.90
N SER A 137 1.13 -4.38 -27.94
CA SER A 137 1.34 -5.79 -27.55
C SER A 137 0.11 -6.42 -26.89
N TYR A 138 -0.80 -5.60 -26.33
CA TYR A 138 -1.93 -6.03 -25.52
C TYR A 138 -1.54 -6.90 -24.31
N LYS A 139 -0.28 -6.77 -23.87
CA LYS A 139 0.25 -7.43 -22.68
C LYS A 139 0.33 -6.44 -21.51
N SER A 140 0.17 -6.92 -20.31
CA SER A 140 0.51 -6.17 -19.11
C SER A 140 2.03 -5.94 -19.03
N SER A 141 2.46 -4.97 -18.22
CA SER A 141 3.87 -4.75 -17.90
C SER A 141 4.07 -4.90 -16.39
N PRO A 142 5.13 -5.59 -15.93
CA PRO A 142 5.42 -5.71 -14.51
C PRO A 142 6.14 -4.47 -14.00
N GLY A 143 6.35 -4.41 -12.68
CA GLY A 143 7.23 -3.42 -12.07
C GLY A 143 6.49 -2.28 -11.37
N PHE A 144 7.25 -1.23 -11.09
CA PHE A 144 6.79 -0.10 -10.28
C PHE A 144 6.29 1.06 -11.12
N TYR A 145 5.23 1.68 -10.62
CA TYR A 145 4.60 2.86 -11.17
C TYR A 145 4.37 3.90 -10.07
N ILE A 146 4.23 5.16 -10.48
CA ILE A 146 3.58 6.21 -9.67
C ILE A 146 2.21 6.47 -10.28
N THR A 147 1.19 6.53 -9.42
CA THR A 147 -0.15 6.95 -9.82
C THR A 147 -0.17 8.47 -10.06
N GLU A 148 -0.87 8.89 -11.11
CA GLU A 148 -0.98 10.30 -11.46
C GLU A 148 -2.42 10.80 -11.31
N ASN A 149 -2.84 11.70 -12.19
CA ASN A 149 -4.20 12.25 -12.24
C ASN A 149 -5.22 11.22 -12.76
N THR A 150 -6.47 11.53 -12.51
CA THR A 150 -7.62 10.79 -13.01
C THR A 150 -8.29 11.54 -14.16
N TYR A 151 -9.03 10.79 -14.98
CA TYR A 151 -9.87 11.36 -16.04
C TYR A 151 -11.05 10.43 -16.34
N PHE A 152 -12.06 10.97 -17.03
CA PHE A 152 -13.15 10.17 -17.57
C PHE A 152 -12.88 9.89 -19.05
N GLY A 153 -12.73 8.62 -19.43
CA GLY A 153 -12.48 8.15 -20.78
C GLY A 153 -13.46 7.05 -21.20
N GLN A 154 -13.13 6.31 -22.26
CA GLN A 154 -13.96 5.21 -22.77
C GLN A 154 -14.20 4.08 -21.75
N PHE A 155 -13.33 3.94 -20.73
CA PHE A 155 -13.48 2.97 -19.65
C PHE A 155 -14.05 3.60 -18.37
N GLY A 156 -14.66 4.80 -18.47
CA GLY A 156 -15.16 5.56 -17.33
C GLY A 156 -14.04 6.23 -16.53
N TYR A 157 -14.23 6.31 -15.21
CA TYR A 157 -13.27 6.92 -14.30
C TYR A 157 -11.99 6.09 -14.23
N SER A 158 -10.89 6.66 -14.62
CA SER A 158 -9.63 5.99 -14.89
C SER A 158 -8.47 6.73 -14.25
N LEU A 159 -7.43 5.97 -13.84
CA LEU A 159 -6.22 6.45 -13.20
C LEU A 159 -5.01 6.25 -14.10
N VAL A 160 -4.25 7.31 -14.35
CA VAL A 160 -3.01 7.26 -15.13
C VAL A 160 -1.90 6.61 -14.31
N LEU A 161 -1.19 5.66 -14.91
CA LEU A 161 -0.05 4.96 -14.34
C LEU A 161 1.24 5.36 -15.09
N ASN A 162 2.20 5.92 -14.36
CA ASN A 162 3.51 6.29 -14.88
C ASN A 162 4.54 5.23 -14.50
N GLY A 163 5.01 4.45 -15.47
CA GLY A 163 6.01 3.40 -15.27
C GLY A 163 7.40 3.97 -14.97
N LEU A 164 8.08 3.40 -13.97
CA LEU A 164 9.34 3.93 -13.45
C LEU A 164 10.57 3.17 -13.91
N GLU A 165 10.41 2.03 -14.59
CA GLU A 165 11.50 1.12 -14.89
C GLU A 165 11.78 1.06 -16.39
N LYS A 166 12.91 1.66 -16.78
CA LYS A 166 13.34 1.77 -18.20
C LYS A 166 13.46 0.39 -18.85
N GLY A 167 12.82 0.24 -20.01
CA GLY A 167 12.78 -1.01 -20.78
C GLY A 167 11.81 -2.06 -20.21
N ILE A 168 11.14 -1.81 -19.09
CA ILE A 168 10.22 -2.73 -18.41
C ILE A 168 8.79 -2.21 -18.50
N ASN A 169 8.54 -0.95 -18.10
CA ASN A 169 7.21 -0.33 -18.08
C ASN A 169 7.20 1.17 -18.37
N ASP A 170 8.34 1.77 -18.72
CA ASP A 170 8.47 3.21 -18.98
C ASP A 170 7.61 3.69 -20.16
N MET A 171 7.19 2.78 -21.08
CA MET A 171 6.25 3.10 -22.14
C MET A 171 4.78 3.05 -21.70
N ALA A 172 4.50 2.92 -20.42
CA ALA A 172 3.12 2.74 -19.93
C ALA A 172 2.18 3.88 -20.37
N LYS A 173 2.62 5.14 -20.31
CA LYS A 173 1.82 6.29 -20.75
C LYS A 173 1.54 6.26 -22.26
N ASP A 174 2.55 6.02 -23.08
CA ASP A 174 2.41 5.96 -24.55
C ASP A 174 1.50 4.80 -24.96
N ARG A 175 1.56 3.71 -24.20
CA ARG A 175 0.70 2.53 -24.33
C ARG A 175 -0.71 2.73 -23.74
N LYS A 176 -0.98 3.87 -23.10
CA LYS A 176 -2.23 4.17 -22.40
C LYS A 176 -2.61 3.12 -21.34
N ILE A 177 -1.60 2.63 -20.63
CA ILE A 177 -1.81 1.73 -19.48
C ILE A 177 -2.34 2.55 -18.31
N ILE A 178 -3.56 2.23 -17.90
CA ILE A 178 -4.32 2.91 -16.84
C ILE A 178 -4.94 1.87 -15.91
N MET A 179 -5.30 2.26 -14.71
CA MET A 179 -6.22 1.47 -13.89
C MET A 179 -7.66 1.97 -14.10
N HIS A 180 -8.59 1.05 -14.34
CA HIS A 180 -10.01 1.38 -14.56
C HIS A 180 -10.93 0.28 -14.04
N GLY A 181 -12.24 0.57 -14.02
CA GLY A 181 -13.25 -0.42 -13.68
C GLY A 181 -13.68 -1.27 -14.88
N SER A 182 -14.10 -2.50 -14.61
CA SER A 182 -14.72 -3.37 -15.61
C SER A 182 -15.77 -4.27 -14.96
N LYS A 183 -16.96 -4.36 -15.56
CA LYS A 183 -17.98 -5.34 -15.17
C LYS A 183 -17.54 -6.79 -15.35
N TYR A 184 -16.48 -7.02 -16.10
CA TYR A 184 -15.91 -8.33 -16.38
C TYR A 184 -14.73 -8.69 -15.46
N ALA A 185 -14.38 -7.83 -14.51
CA ALA A 185 -13.31 -8.06 -13.54
C ALA A 185 -13.77 -8.84 -12.30
N THR A 186 -14.97 -9.42 -12.33
CA THR A 186 -15.54 -10.25 -11.28
C THR A 186 -15.64 -11.68 -11.79
N PRO A 187 -15.31 -12.72 -10.99
CA PRO A 187 -15.46 -14.11 -11.39
C PRO A 187 -16.90 -14.46 -11.77
N ILE A 188 -17.05 -15.16 -12.89
CA ILE A 188 -18.33 -15.70 -13.35
C ILE A 188 -18.33 -17.20 -13.04
N LYS A 189 -19.41 -17.72 -12.46
CA LYS A 189 -19.54 -19.15 -12.12
C LYS A 189 -19.27 -20.02 -13.34
N GLY A 190 -18.34 -20.96 -13.21
CA GLY A 190 -17.95 -21.88 -14.28
C GLY A 190 -16.96 -21.33 -15.30
N ALA A 191 -16.60 -20.06 -15.24
CA ALA A 191 -15.54 -19.53 -16.09
C ALA A 191 -14.14 -20.01 -15.63
N PRO A 192 -13.24 -20.40 -16.55
CA PRO A 192 -11.91 -20.89 -16.19
C PRO A 192 -10.95 -19.77 -15.76
N MET A 193 -11.29 -18.50 -16.03
CA MET A 193 -10.48 -17.33 -15.72
C MET A 193 -11.33 -16.07 -15.77
N LEU A 194 -10.80 -14.93 -15.30
CA LEU A 194 -11.38 -13.61 -15.55
C LEU A 194 -11.27 -13.25 -17.04
N SER A 195 -12.15 -12.38 -17.51
CA SER A 195 -11.98 -11.69 -18.78
C SER A 195 -10.65 -10.90 -18.80
N LYS A 196 -10.20 -10.55 -20.00
CA LYS A 196 -8.90 -9.92 -20.23
C LYS A 196 -9.06 -8.48 -20.72
N SER A 197 -8.10 -7.62 -20.38
CA SER A 197 -7.99 -6.23 -20.85
C SER A 197 -7.09 -6.13 -22.10
N LEU A 198 -6.81 -4.91 -22.54
CA LEU A 198 -5.82 -4.62 -23.59
C LEU A 198 -4.42 -4.31 -23.01
N GLY A 199 -4.17 -4.73 -21.75
CA GLY A 199 -2.90 -4.53 -21.05
C GLY A 199 -3.08 -3.86 -19.67
N CYS A 200 -4.16 -3.11 -19.49
CA CYS A 200 -4.46 -2.38 -18.25
C CYS A 200 -4.79 -3.32 -17.08
N PRO A 201 -4.37 -3.00 -15.84
CA PRO A 201 -4.97 -3.59 -14.66
C PRO A 201 -6.39 -3.04 -14.50
N ALA A 202 -7.41 -3.91 -14.63
CA ALA A 202 -8.80 -3.52 -14.42
C ALA A 202 -9.39 -4.28 -13.23
N VAL A 203 -10.17 -3.56 -12.40
CA VAL A 203 -10.81 -4.07 -11.17
C VAL A 203 -12.32 -4.10 -11.33
N PRO A 204 -13.07 -4.79 -10.44
CA PRO A 204 -14.53 -4.73 -10.44
C PRO A 204 -15.04 -3.30 -10.50
N LEU A 205 -16.06 -3.07 -11.34
CA LEU A 205 -16.56 -1.73 -11.66
C LEU A 205 -16.97 -0.95 -10.41
N GLU A 206 -17.63 -1.60 -9.48
CA GLU A 206 -18.11 -1.04 -8.22
C GLU A 206 -16.97 -0.63 -7.26
N LEU A 207 -15.80 -1.27 -7.38
CA LEU A 207 -14.62 -0.96 -6.56
C LEU A 207 -13.68 0.05 -7.23
N ALA A 208 -13.84 0.32 -8.52
CA ALA A 208 -12.89 1.15 -9.27
C ALA A 208 -12.80 2.57 -8.70
N LYS A 209 -13.94 3.25 -8.54
CA LYS A 209 -13.94 4.64 -8.05
C LYS A 209 -13.37 4.77 -6.64
N PRO A 210 -13.81 4.01 -5.63
CA PRO A 210 -13.26 4.13 -4.27
C PRO A 210 -11.78 3.75 -4.22
N ILE A 211 -11.31 2.74 -4.95
CA ILE A 211 -9.89 2.38 -5.01
C ILE A 211 -9.09 3.51 -5.67
N ILE A 212 -9.52 4.02 -6.84
CA ILE A 212 -8.81 5.09 -7.55
C ILE A 212 -8.73 6.36 -6.69
N ASP A 213 -9.79 6.73 -5.98
CA ASP A 213 -9.78 7.90 -5.11
C ASP A 213 -8.78 7.76 -3.95
N GLU A 214 -8.58 6.55 -3.43
CA GLU A 214 -7.60 6.24 -2.38
C GLU A 214 -6.16 6.33 -2.88
N ILE A 215 -5.89 5.85 -4.11
CA ILE A 215 -4.52 5.66 -4.59
C ILE A 215 -4.03 6.72 -5.58
N LYS A 216 -4.86 7.67 -6.03
CA LYS A 216 -4.46 8.70 -7.01
C LYS A 216 -3.42 9.68 -6.46
N ASN A 217 -2.74 10.41 -7.35
CA ASN A 217 -1.87 11.54 -7.05
C ASN A 217 -0.62 11.20 -6.24
N GLY A 218 0.16 10.22 -6.69
CA GLY A 218 1.53 10.00 -6.25
C GLY A 218 1.72 8.86 -5.26
N THR A 219 0.86 7.83 -5.25
CA THR A 219 1.13 6.59 -4.52
C THR A 219 1.97 5.63 -5.37
N VAL A 220 2.63 4.69 -4.69
CA VAL A 220 3.35 3.60 -5.38
C VAL A 220 2.37 2.50 -5.77
N PHE A 221 2.47 2.07 -7.03
CA PHE A 221 1.70 0.96 -7.58
C PHE A 221 2.68 -0.07 -8.15
N TYR A 222 2.64 -1.30 -7.63
CA TYR A 222 3.56 -2.37 -7.99
C TYR A 222 2.82 -3.55 -8.60
N ILE A 223 3.26 -3.98 -9.79
CA ILE A 223 2.79 -5.20 -10.45
C ILE A 223 3.88 -6.26 -10.32
N HIS A 224 3.63 -7.27 -9.50
CA HIS A 224 4.53 -8.39 -9.26
C HIS A 224 4.39 -9.49 -10.31
N THR A 225 5.50 -10.14 -10.61
CA THR A 225 5.58 -11.40 -11.36
C THR A 225 6.77 -12.22 -10.89
N ASN A 226 6.67 -13.54 -10.98
CA ASN A 226 7.77 -14.47 -10.68
C ASN A 226 8.73 -14.67 -11.86
N LEU A 227 8.52 -14.00 -13.01
CA LEU A 227 9.39 -14.17 -14.16
C LEU A 227 10.81 -13.66 -13.88
N GLN A 228 11.78 -14.53 -14.05
CA GLN A 228 13.20 -14.23 -13.85
C GLN A 228 13.66 -13.06 -14.74
N GLU A 229 13.09 -12.92 -15.93
CA GLU A 229 13.38 -11.79 -16.81
C GLU A 229 13.12 -10.44 -16.15
N TYR A 230 12.03 -10.30 -15.38
CA TYR A 230 11.77 -9.09 -14.61
C TYR A 230 12.70 -8.96 -13.39
N THR A 231 12.78 -10.01 -12.57
CA THR A 231 13.52 -9.94 -11.31
C THR A 231 15.01 -9.68 -11.50
N SER A 232 15.60 -10.15 -12.62
CA SER A 232 17.01 -9.90 -12.96
C SER A 232 17.28 -8.50 -13.52
N LYS A 233 16.28 -7.83 -14.10
CA LYS A 233 16.43 -6.51 -14.74
C LYS A 233 16.06 -5.35 -13.82
N SER A 234 15.13 -5.56 -12.89
CA SER A 234 14.65 -4.51 -12.01
C SER A 234 15.74 -4.05 -11.03
N LYS A 235 15.92 -2.72 -10.94
CA LYS A 235 16.82 -2.09 -9.96
C LYS A 235 16.10 -1.72 -8.66
N LEU A 236 14.80 -1.92 -8.61
CA LEU A 236 13.96 -1.52 -7.48
C LEU A 236 13.72 -2.65 -6.47
N ILE A 237 13.74 -3.91 -6.90
CA ILE A 237 13.59 -5.07 -6.01
C ILE A 237 14.92 -5.60 -5.52
#